data_6d05fde9b13ba85561c1cf245ec4a59c
#
_entry.id   6d05fde9b13ba85561c1cf245ec4a59c
#
_cell.length_a   1.000
_cell.length_b   1.000
_cell.length_c   1.000
_cell.angle_alpha   90.00
_cell.angle_beta   90.00
_cell.angle_gamma   90.00
#
_symmetry.space_group_name_H-M   'P 1'
#
loop_
_entity.id
_entity.type
_entity.pdbx_description
1 polymer ?
#
loop_
_entity_poly.entity_id
_entity_poly.type
_entity_poly.pdbx_seq_one_letter_code
_entity_poly.pdbx_strand_id
1 'polypeptide(L)'
;MKKKLAAIGLSSLIAFTLMGCGGDEESSADAEPENTEEKEEKNEETVEEATNDESTDDFEVATSIEQIIEEEPGQYAGTKYNKAVVHRALDEMDFAGDDSFEVYAKILPLLNESETYKDMYQSTKEFNAEIESAISGTPEGLDLDGTEGGLPPANIVILLDASGSMSAVIDDRTKMGLAKDAINDFVASMPEGVHVGLRVFGHEGSSEKEDKEISCDSTGLVYGLETYDSNAFNESLKQFEPTGYTPLAKAIEEAKGDFANAGDAQQNIVYVVSDGVEACGGNPVAAAKDLQESDIEAAVNIIGFDVSSSDQKELREIADVGGGSFETVHSASDFNRLWEKERVRLYNEWSSWTASNYNEVSSEQSSKLNELYS
;
A
#
# COMPACT_ATOMS: atom_id res chain seq x y z
N MET A 1 -1.97 -59.28 26.00
CA MET A 1 -3.44 -59.28 26.18
C MET A 1 -4.03 -58.22 25.30
N LYS A 2 -4.92 -58.64 24.44
CA LYS A 2 -5.65 -57.80 23.43
C LYS A 2 -6.68 -56.91 24.13
N LYS A 3 -6.86 -55.66 23.66
CA LYS A 3 -8.20 -55.08 23.48
C LYS A 3 -8.12 -53.95 22.46
N LYS A 4 -8.76 -54.21 21.33
CA LYS A 4 -9.19 -53.23 20.30
C LYS A 4 -10.42 -52.49 20.84
N LEU A 5 -10.57 -51.20 20.53
CA LEU A 5 -11.87 -50.59 20.37
C LEU A 5 -11.84 -49.55 19.27
N ALA A 6 -12.91 -49.54 18.58
CA ALA A 6 -13.17 -49.14 17.22
C ALA A 6 -13.54 -47.66 17.08
N ALA A 7 -13.46 -47.21 15.84
CA ALA A 7 -13.86 -45.93 15.29
C ALA A 7 -15.36 -45.63 15.37
N ILE A 8 -15.71 -44.37 15.47
CA ILE A 8 -16.97 -43.86 14.88
C ILE A 8 -16.63 -42.50 14.28
N GLY A 9 -16.69 -42.46 12.94
CA GLY A 9 -16.70 -41.25 12.15
C GLY A 9 -18.08 -40.57 12.17
N LEU A 10 -18.08 -39.28 12.10
CA LEU A 10 -19.29 -38.54 11.76
C LEU A 10 -18.92 -37.48 10.71
N SER A 11 -19.14 -37.83 9.45
CA SER A 11 -19.16 -36.94 8.32
C SER A 11 -20.45 -36.11 8.35
N SER A 12 -20.37 -34.81 8.39
CA SER A 12 -21.51 -33.94 8.16
C SER A 12 -21.29 -33.20 6.84
N LEU A 13 -21.89 -33.75 5.80
CA LEU A 13 -22.02 -33.12 4.47
C LEU A 13 -23.20 -32.14 4.55
N ILE A 14 -22.95 -30.85 4.39
CA ILE A 14 -24.00 -29.87 4.13
C ILE A 14 -23.96 -29.55 2.64
N ALA A 15 -24.93 -30.10 1.91
CA ALA A 15 -25.21 -29.76 0.54
C ALA A 15 -26.18 -28.57 0.50
N PHE A 16 -25.74 -27.44 -0.07
CA PHE A 16 -26.63 -26.34 -0.47
C PHE A 16 -27.11 -26.59 -1.89
N THR A 17 -28.36 -26.92 -2.04
CA THR A 17 -29.06 -26.95 -3.33
C THR A 17 -29.60 -25.57 -3.65
N LEU A 18 -29.08 -24.92 -4.68
CA LEU A 18 -29.71 -23.77 -5.32
C LEU A 18 -30.66 -24.28 -6.39
N MET A 19 -31.93 -24.02 -6.20
CA MET A 19 -33.01 -24.22 -7.18
C MET A 19 -33.01 -23.00 -8.12
N GLY A 20 -32.65 -23.18 -9.37
CA GLY A 20 -32.91 -22.23 -10.46
C GLY A 20 -33.97 -22.80 -11.38
N CYS A 21 -35.05 -22.10 -11.61
CA CYS A 21 -35.96 -22.27 -12.75
C CYS A 21 -35.32 -21.65 -13.97
N GLY A 22 -35.17 -22.22 -15.04
CA GLY A 22 -35.76 -23.03 -16.07
C GLY A 22 -36.40 -22.16 -17.16
N GLY A 23 -35.90 -22.23 -18.41
CA GLY A 23 -36.52 -21.63 -19.57
C GLY A 23 -35.58 -21.72 -20.79
N ASP A 24 -35.76 -22.81 -21.55
CA ASP A 24 -35.12 -23.07 -22.84
C ASP A 24 -35.58 -22.05 -23.91
N GLU A 25 -34.73 -21.67 -24.83
CA GLU A 25 -34.83 -22.01 -26.27
C GLU A 25 -33.70 -21.38 -27.11
N GLU A 26 -33.25 -22.17 -28.04
CA GLU A 26 -32.23 -21.94 -29.04
C GLU A 26 -32.55 -20.80 -30.02
N SER A 27 -31.56 -20.08 -30.52
CA SER A 27 -31.30 -20.00 -31.98
C SER A 27 -30.12 -19.10 -32.34
N SER A 28 -29.28 -19.64 -33.16
CA SER A 28 -28.16 -19.07 -33.92
C SER A 28 -28.45 -17.75 -34.64
N ALA A 29 -27.44 -16.86 -34.75
CA ALA A 29 -26.82 -16.46 -36.02
C ALA A 29 -25.96 -15.20 -35.83
N ASP A 30 -24.81 -15.24 -36.50
CA ASP A 30 -23.85 -14.17 -36.75
C ASP A 30 -24.46 -12.86 -37.25
N ALA A 31 -23.98 -11.69 -36.75
CA ALA A 31 -23.81 -10.49 -37.55
C ALA A 31 -22.99 -9.44 -36.77
N GLU A 32 -21.86 -9.06 -37.33
CA GLU A 32 -21.15 -7.84 -37.00
C GLU A 32 -22.03 -6.60 -37.24
N PRO A 33 -21.93 -5.54 -36.45
CA PRO A 33 -22.43 -4.24 -36.88
C PRO A 33 -21.29 -3.35 -37.38
N GLU A 34 -21.47 -2.91 -38.60
CA GLU A 34 -20.78 -1.81 -39.26
C GLU A 34 -20.85 -0.50 -38.47
N ASN A 35 -19.73 0.17 -38.52
CA ASN A 35 -19.50 1.53 -38.11
C ASN A 35 -20.28 2.51 -39.02
N THR A 36 -21.19 3.29 -38.43
CA THR A 36 -21.80 4.43 -39.14
C THR A 36 -21.59 5.70 -38.32
N GLU A 37 -20.69 6.52 -38.83
CA GLU A 37 -20.54 7.94 -38.41
C GLU A 37 -21.79 8.72 -38.84
N GLU A 38 -22.53 9.27 -37.89
CA GLU A 38 -23.52 10.30 -38.18
C GLU A 38 -22.97 11.69 -37.79
N LYS A 39 -22.88 12.52 -38.81
CA LYS A 39 -22.59 13.97 -38.73
C LYS A 39 -23.81 14.68 -38.14
N GLU A 40 -23.61 15.41 -37.04
CA GLU A 40 -24.57 16.42 -36.60
C GLU A 40 -24.45 17.69 -37.51
N GLU A 41 -25.47 17.94 -38.29
CA GLU A 41 -25.71 19.22 -38.92
C GLU A 41 -26.34 20.21 -37.94
N LYS A 42 -25.65 21.34 -37.76
CA LYS A 42 -26.19 22.54 -37.13
C LYS A 42 -27.38 23.07 -37.94
N ASN A 43 -28.53 23.18 -37.30
CA ASN A 43 -29.63 23.98 -37.79
C ASN A 43 -29.76 25.20 -36.86
N GLU A 44 -29.31 26.35 -37.36
CA GLU A 44 -29.65 27.67 -36.85
C GLU A 44 -31.04 28.03 -37.37
N GLU A 45 -32.02 28.03 -36.52
CA GLU A 45 -33.32 28.65 -36.82
C GLU A 45 -33.44 29.93 -36.01
N THR A 46 -33.35 31.03 -36.76
CA THR A 46 -33.66 32.40 -36.35
C THR A 46 -35.16 32.50 -36.10
N VAL A 47 -35.52 32.79 -34.85
CA VAL A 47 -36.90 33.20 -34.52
C VAL A 47 -36.93 34.71 -34.37
N GLU A 48 -37.78 35.33 -35.20
CA GLU A 48 -38.04 36.76 -35.28
C GLU A 48 -38.63 37.33 -33.99
N GLU A 49 -38.17 38.52 -33.65
CA GLU A 49 -38.72 39.43 -32.66
C GLU A 49 -40.22 39.69 -32.89
N ALA A 50 -41.03 39.36 -31.89
CA ALA A 50 -42.38 39.93 -31.76
C ALA A 50 -42.43 40.77 -30.48
N THR A 51 -42.36 42.05 -30.68
CA THR A 51 -42.66 43.09 -29.70
C THR A 51 -44.13 43.11 -29.36
N ASN A 52 -44.48 43.02 -28.04
CA ASN A 52 -45.56 43.80 -27.38
C ASN A 52 -45.54 43.46 -25.88
N ASP A 53 -45.13 44.37 -25.06
CA ASP A 53 -45.89 45.45 -24.36
C ASP A 53 -46.60 44.99 -23.07
N GLU A 54 -46.21 45.66 -21.99
CA GLU A 54 -46.80 45.81 -20.67
C GLU A 54 -46.66 44.72 -19.62
N SER A 55 -45.71 44.99 -18.72
CA SER A 55 -45.78 44.77 -17.25
C SER A 55 -46.30 43.44 -16.75
N THR A 56 -45.49 42.44 -16.84
CA THR A 56 -45.37 41.43 -15.82
C THR A 56 -43.93 41.54 -15.26
N ASP A 57 -43.81 41.69 -13.94
CA ASP A 57 -42.51 41.49 -13.27
C ASP A 57 -41.91 40.23 -13.89
N ASP A 58 -40.73 40.38 -14.56
CA ASP A 58 -40.04 39.25 -15.16
C ASP A 58 -39.61 38.32 -14.01
N PHE A 59 -40.51 37.37 -13.68
CA PHE A 59 -40.15 36.31 -12.73
C PHE A 59 -39.19 35.38 -13.44
N GLU A 60 -37.92 35.54 -13.15
CA GLU A 60 -36.84 34.70 -13.64
C GLU A 60 -36.72 33.45 -12.74
N VAL A 61 -36.97 32.29 -13.30
CA VAL A 61 -36.82 31.03 -12.58
C VAL A 61 -35.34 30.72 -12.35
N ALA A 62 -34.93 30.53 -11.10
CA ALA A 62 -33.59 30.10 -10.76
C ALA A 62 -33.23 28.77 -11.46
N THR A 63 -32.12 28.75 -12.18
CA THR A 63 -31.65 27.61 -12.96
C THR A 63 -30.38 27.00 -12.39
N SER A 64 -29.78 27.60 -11.36
CA SER A 64 -28.62 27.08 -10.65
C SER A 64 -28.85 27.11 -9.14
N ILE A 65 -28.09 26.31 -8.41
CA ILE A 65 -28.18 26.26 -6.95
C ILE A 65 -27.78 27.61 -6.33
N GLU A 66 -26.83 28.30 -6.93
CA GLU A 66 -26.37 29.63 -6.51
C GLU A 66 -27.47 30.66 -6.59
N GLN A 67 -28.32 30.58 -7.62
CA GLN A 67 -29.51 31.46 -7.76
C GLN A 67 -30.58 31.08 -6.72
N ILE A 68 -30.87 29.77 -6.54
CA ILE A 68 -31.88 29.30 -5.58
C ILE A 68 -31.58 29.75 -4.15
N ILE A 69 -30.31 29.69 -3.73
CA ILE A 69 -29.90 30.03 -2.35
C ILE A 69 -29.88 31.54 -2.08
N GLU A 70 -29.97 32.39 -3.11
CA GLU A 70 -30.08 33.84 -2.99
C GLU A 70 -31.54 34.34 -2.98
N GLU A 71 -32.50 33.47 -3.28
CA GLU A 71 -33.92 33.81 -3.21
C GLU A 71 -34.38 33.96 -1.73
N GLU A 72 -35.43 34.75 -1.51
CA GLU A 72 -36.04 34.90 -0.21
C GLU A 72 -36.76 33.59 0.21
N PRO A 73 -36.60 33.14 1.47
CA PRO A 73 -37.27 31.92 1.95
C PRO A 73 -38.77 32.11 2.00
N GLY A 74 -39.49 31.06 1.63
CA GLY A 74 -40.96 31.04 1.66
C GLY A 74 -41.53 31.20 3.07
N GLN A 75 -42.74 31.74 3.12
CA GLN A 75 -43.44 31.99 4.38
C GLN A 75 -43.58 30.75 5.26
N TYR A 76 -43.73 29.56 4.65
CA TYR A 76 -43.90 28.27 5.31
C TYR A 76 -42.74 27.31 5.07
N ALA A 77 -41.58 27.83 4.76
CA ALA A 77 -40.38 27.04 4.55
C ALA A 77 -39.80 26.46 5.85
N GLY A 78 -39.05 25.37 5.75
CA GLY A 78 -38.29 24.75 6.82
C GLY A 78 -39.16 24.39 8.02
N THR A 79 -38.75 24.80 9.21
CA THR A 79 -39.47 24.53 10.48
C THR A 79 -40.83 25.19 10.59
N LYS A 80 -41.14 26.15 9.73
CA LYS A 80 -42.45 26.83 9.67
C LYS A 80 -43.48 26.03 8.89
N TYR A 81 -43.10 24.93 8.21
CA TYR A 81 -43.99 24.12 7.41
C TYR A 81 -45.07 23.49 8.25
N ASN A 82 -46.33 23.74 7.88
CA ASN A 82 -47.48 23.07 8.46
C ASN A 82 -48.46 22.71 7.33
N LYS A 83 -48.65 21.44 7.09
CA LYS A 83 -49.48 20.92 6.01
C LYS A 83 -50.88 21.52 5.95
N ALA A 84 -51.57 21.66 7.10
CA ALA A 84 -52.93 22.18 7.15
C ALA A 84 -53.00 23.69 6.85
N VAL A 85 -51.98 24.44 7.25
CA VAL A 85 -51.85 25.87 6.96
C VAL A 85 -51.52 26.11 5.50
N VAL A 86 -50.59 25.35 4.97
CA VAL A 86 -50.16 25.41 3.56
C VAL A 86 -51.33 25.06 2.64
N HIS A 87 -52.08 23.97 2.92
CA HIS A 87 -53.23 23.60 2.12
C HIS A 87 -54.28 24.72 2.10
N ARG A 88 -54.55 25.35 3.24
CA ARG A 88 -55.50 26.49 3.30
C ARG A 88 -55.02 27.68 2.49
N ALA A 89 -53.73 28.01 2.58
CA ALA A 89 -53.18 29.08 1.80
C ALA A 89 -53.25 28.82 0.28
N LEU A 90 -53.03 27.58 -0.14
CA LEU A 90 -53.16 27.14 -1.54
C LEU A 90 -54.62 27.12 -1.98
N ASP A 91 -55.57 26.73 -1.12
CA ASP A 91 -57.00 26.73 -1.42
C ASP A 91 -57.59 28.14 -1.60
N GLU A 92 -56.94 29.15 -1.02
CA GLU A 92 -57.30 30.58 -1.15
C GLU A 92 -56.72 31.24 -2.43
N MET A 93 -55.82 30.55 -3.17
CA MET A 93 -55.20 31.06 -4.38
C MET A 93 -56.03 30.70 -5.60
N ASP A 94 -56.04 31.61 -6.58
CA ASP A 94 -56.66 31.37 -7.89
C ASP A 94 -55.55 31.08 -8.92
N PHE A 95 -55.63 29.90 -9.51
CA PHE A 95 -54.72 29.41 -10.54
C PHE A 95 -55.45 29.26 -11.90
N ALA A 96 -56.71 29.73 -12.00
CA ALA A 96 -57.51 29.56 -13.21
C ALA A 96 -56.96 30.40 -14.39
N GLY A 97 -56.41 29.74 -15.36
CA GLY A 97 -55.82 30.39 -16.57
C GLY A 97 -54.33 30.59 -16.51
N ASP A 98 -53.70 30.35 -15.37
CA ASP A 98 -52.23 30.47 -15.21
C ASP A 98 -51.52 29.36 -15.98
N ASP A 99 -50.39 29.69 -16.55
CA ASP A 99 -49.44 28.69 -17.03
C ASP A 99 -48.60 28.12 -15.86
N SER A 100 -47.71 27.15 -16.15
CA SER A 100 -46.89 26.51 -15.15
C SER A 100 -45.89 27.42 -14.43
N PHE A 101 -45.42 28.47 -15.11
CA PHE A 101 -44.48 29.45 -14.54
C PHE A 101 -45.21 30.43 -13.61
N GLU A 102 -46.40 30.87 -14.03
CA GLU A 102 -47.27 31.72 -13.19
C GLU A 102 -47.70 31.00 -11.92
N VAL A 103 -48.08 29.70 -12.00
CA VAL A 103 -48.37 28.89 -10.83
C VAL A 103 -47.15 28.77 -9.93
N TYR A 104 -45.98 28.51 -10.50
CA TYR A 104 -44.74 28.43 -9.77
C TYR A 104 -44.40 29.73 -9.04
N ALA A 105 -44.47 30.85 -9.75
CA ALA A 105 -44.22 32.18 -9.20
C ALA A 105 -45.15 32.52 -8.03
N LYS A 106 -46.39 32.05 -8.07
CA LYS A 106 -47.35 32.24 -6.95
C LYS A 106 -47.07 31.35 -5.76
N ILE A 107 -46.55 30.12 -5.97
CA ILE A 107 -46.26 29.16 -4.92
C ILE A 107 -44.92 29.44 -4.22
N LEU A 108 -43.93 29.93 -4.96
CA LEU A 108 -42.57 30.14 -4.46
C LEU A 108 -42.49 31.01 -3.19
N PRO A 109 -43.21 32.16 -3.07
CA PRO A 109 -43.22 32.97 -1.87
C PRO A 109 -43.79 32.25 -0.62
N LEU A 110 -44.51 31.16 -0.83
CA LEU A 110 -45.06 30.36 0.27
C LEU A 110 -44.13 29.23 0.72
N LEU A 111 -43.45 28.57 -0.22
CA LEU A 111 -42.81 27.27 0.01
C LEU A 111 -41.32 27.22 -0.41
N ASN A 112 -40.71 28.35 -0.77
CA ASN A 112 -39.32 28.34 -1.18
C ASN A 112 -38.40 27.91 -0.03
N GLU A 113 -37.65 26.83 -0.22
CA GLU A 113 -36.71 26.24 0.75
C GLU A 113 -35.27 26.77 0.58
N SER A 114 -35.09 27.97 0.01
CA SER A 114 -33.79 28.58 -0.26
C SER A 114 -32.85 28.59 0.94
N GLU A 115 -33.37 28.85 2.16
CA GLU A 115 -32.58 28.84 3.39
C GLU A 115 -32.03 27.44 3.70
N THR A 116 -32.85 26.39 3.52
CA THR A 116 -32.44 24.99 3.71
C THR A 116 -31.38 24.59 2.68
N TYR A 117 -31.56 24.97 1.40
CA TYR A 117 -30.57 24.72 0.37
C TYR A 117 -29.27 25.50 0.58
N LYS A 118 -29.34 26.72 1.13
CA LYS A 118 -28.17 27.52 1.46
C LYS A 118 -27.32 26.86 2.52
N ASP A 119 -27.93 26.33 3.59
CA ASP A 119 -27.24 25.64 4.67
C ASP A 119 -26.57 24.36 4.14
N MET A 120 -27.27 23.58 3.31
CA MET A 120 -26.72 22.39 2.67
C MET A 120 -25.55 22.72 1.72
N TYR A 121 -25.68 23.80 0.95
CA TYR A 121 -24.65 24.24 0.02
C TYR A 121 -23.38 24.72 0.75
N GLN A 122 -23.56 25.44 1.86
CA GLN A 122 -22.44 25.86 2.70
C GLN A 122 -21.75 24.65 3.34
N SER A 123 -22.52 23.72 3.89
CA SER A 123 -21.96 22.48 4.45
C SER A 123 -21.17 21.68 3.42
N THR A 124 -21.67 21.65 2.17
CA THR A 124 -20.94 20.96 1.06
C THR A 124 -19.66 21.69 0.68
N LYS A 125 -19.63 23.03 0.73
CA LYS A 125 -18.41 23.81 0.45
C LYS A 125 -17.37 23.72 1.57
N GLU A 126 -17.81 23.63 2.81
CA GLU A 126 -16.96 23.50 3.98
C GLU A 126 -16.49 22.05 4.19
N PHE A 127 -17.13 21.10 3.51
CA PHE A 127 -16.80 19.70 3.59
C PHE A 127 -15.42 19.45 3.01
N ASN A 128 -14.47 19.06 3.86
CA ASN A 128 -13.18 18.58 3.42
C ASN A 128 -13.28 17.10 3.06
N ALA A 129 -13.19 16.79 1.77
CA ALA A 129 -13.18 15.41 1.27
C ALA A 129 -11.82 14.72 1.46
N GLU A 130 -10.78 15.47 1.85
CA GLU A 130 -9.47 14.88 2.13
C GLU A 130 -9.55 14.01 3.38
N ILE A 131 -9.10 12.77 3.23
CA ILE A 131 -8.97 11.81 4.33
C ILE A 131 -7.56 11.93 4.88
N GLU A 132 -7.41 12.49 6.08
CA GLU A 132 -6.15 12.47 6.80
C GLU A 132 -6.02 11.12 7.50
N SER A 133 -5.30 10.19 6.90
CA SER A 133 -4.96 8.90 7.51
C SER A 133 -3.44 8.76 7.63
N ALA A 134 -2.98 7.78 8.39
CA ALA A 134 -1.56 7.41 8.45
C ALA A 134 -0.98 7.09 7.07
N ILE A 135 -1.86 6.81 6.08
CA ILE A 135 -1.50 6.57 4.68
C ILE A 135 -1.22 7.89 3.94
N SER A 136 -1.77 9.03 4.39
CA SER A 136 -1.50 10.32 3.75
C SER A 136 -0.04 10.78 3.88
N GLY A 137 0.73 10.13 4.74
CA GLY A 137 2.17 10.29 4.84
C GLY A 137 2.96 9.34 3.93
N THR A 138 2.32 8.47 3.16
CA THR A 138 3.02 7.62 2.18
C THR A 138 3.21 8.36 0.86
N PRO A 139 4.37 8.18 0.20
CA PRO A 139 4.64 8.86 -1.05
C PRO A 139 3.63 8.45 -2.13
N GLU A 140 3.38 9.37 -3.03
CA GLU A 140 2.61 9.30 -4.25
C GLU A 140 2.52 7.87 -4.83
N GLY A 141 1.38 7.20 -4.67
CA GLY A 141 1.19 5.97 -5.40
C GLY A 141 0.24 4.92 -4.84
N LEU A 142 -0.51 5.16 -3.78
CA LEU A 142 -1.68 4.33 -3.53
C LEU A 142 -2.80 4.75 -4.49
N ASP A 143 -2.78 4.13 -5.66
CA ASP A 143 -3.89 4.21 -6.60
C ASP A 143 -5.08 3.45 -5.99
N LEU A 144 -5.99 4.19 -5.36
CA LEU A 144 -7.22 3.66 -4.77
C LEU A 144 -8.23 3.20 -5.83
N ASP A 145 -7.85 3.17 -7.09
CA ASP A 145 -8.72 2.80 -8.22
C ASP A 145 -8.87 1.27 -8.38
N GLY A 146 -8.68 0.51 -7.31
CA GLY A 146 -9.28 -0.82 -7.13
C GLY A 146 -8.58 -1.98 -7.83
N THR A 147 -7.38 -1.83 -8.30
CA THR A 147 -6.57 -2.92 -8.84
C THR A 147 -5.25 -3.05 -8.09
N GLU A 148 -5.18 -4.10 -7.27
CA GLU A 148 -4.01 -4.60 -6.58
C GLU A 148 -3.48 -3.63 -5.51
N GLY A 149 -3.93 -3.83 -4.27
CA GLY A 149 -3.31 -3.22 -3.09
C GLY A 149 -1.83 -3.59 -3.08
N GLY A 150 -1.02 -2.75 -3.67
CA GLY A 150 0.43 -2.87 -3.65
C GLY A 150 0.87 -2.92 -2.19
N LEU A 151 1.65 -3.93 -1.86
CA LEU A 151 2.28 -4.01 -0.56
C LEU A 151 3.13 -2.74 -0.36
N PRO A 152 3.17 -2.17 0.83
CA PRO A 152 4.02 -1.00 1.07
C PRO A 152 5.45 -1.36 0.72
N PRO A 153 6.17 -0.51 0.00
CA PRO A 153 7.54 -0.79 -0.40
C PRO A 153 8.39 -1.00 0.85
N ALA A 154 9.02 -2.16 0.93
CA ALA A 154 10.06 -2.42 1.91
C ALA A 154 11.43 -2.28 1.23
N ASN A 155 12.37 -1.67 1.90
CA ASN A 155 13.76 -1.62 1.50
C ASN A 155 14.55 -2.67 2.26
N ILE A 156 15.17 -3.60 1.56
CA ILE A 156 15.95 -4.70 2.12
C ILE A 156 17.39 -4.61 1.64
N VAL A 157 18.33 -4.39 2.54
CA VAL A 157 19.76 -4.44 2.23
C VAL A 157 20.35 -5.73 2.81
N ILE A 158 20.93 -6.56 1.95
CA ILE A 158 21.61 -7.78 2.35
C ILE A 158 23.12 -7.50 2.43
N LEU A 159 23.71 -7.76 3.59
CA LEU A 159 25.14 -7.68 3.84
C LEU A 159 25.70 -9.11 3.83
N LEU A 160 26.41 -9.48 2.77
CA LEU A 160 26.95 -10.82 2.63
C LEU A 160 28.44 -10.86 2.97
N ASP A 161 28.78 -11.65 3.96
CA ASP A 161 30.16 -11.96 4.34
C ASP A 161 30.87 -12.73 3.20
N ALA A 162 31.97 -12.20 2.75
CA ALA A 162 32.88 -12.83 1.81
C ALA A 162 34.29 -12.96 2.39
N SER A 163 34.38 -13.12 3.71
CA SER A 163 35.65 -13.49 4.36
C SER A 163 36.08 -14.91 3.98
N GLY A 164 37.35 -15.22 4.21
CA GLY A 164 37.96 -16.48 3.79
C GLY A 164 37.28 -17.73 4.38
N SER A 165 36.68 -17.65 5.58
CA SER A 165 35.94 -18.73 6.22
C SER A 165 34.70 -19.20 5.43
N MET A 166 34.07 -18.30 4.65
CA MET A 166 32.96 -18.63 3.76
C MET A 166 33.33 -19.58 2.61
N SER A 167 34.64 -19.83 2.38
CA SER A 167 35.12 -20.87 1.46
C SER A 167 35.00 -22.29 2.00
N ALA A 168 34.73 -22.45 3.31
CA ALA A 168 34.58 -23.77 3.93
C ALA A 168 33.43 -24.57 3.30
N VAL A 169 33.62 -25.89 3.19
CA VAL A 169 32.68 -26.80 2.54
C VAL A 169 31.74 -27.45 3.56
N ILE A 170 30.47 -27.41 3.28
CA ILE A 170 29.40 -28.11 4.01
C ILE A 170 28.59 -28.88 2.97
N ASP A 171 28.36 -30.17 3.17
CA ASP A 171 27.56 -31.01 2.27
C ASP A 171 27.96 -30.89 0.78
N ASP A 172 29.26 -30.99 0.51
CA ASP A 172 29.87 -30.91 -0.83
C ASP A 172 29.78 -29.52 -1.54
N ARG A 173 29.37 -28.49 -0.81
CA ARG A 173 29.28 -27.10 -1.33
C ARG A 173 29.95 -26.11 -0.37
N THR A 174 30.48 -25.01 -0.91
CA THR A 174 31.00 -23.93 -0.06
C THR A 174 29.87 -23.19 0.66
N LYS A 175 30.17 -22.69 1.86
CA LYS A 175 29.23 -21.81 2.61
C LYS A 175 28.79 -20.62 1.72
N MET A 176 29.75 -20.00 1.00
CA MET A 176 29.47 -18.93 0.06
C MET A 176 28.47 -19.34 -1.02
N GLY A 177 28.69 -20.53 -1.62
CA GLY A 177 27.78 -21.03 -2.67
C GLY A 177 26.36 -21.29 -2.14
N LEU A 178 26.25 -21.84 -0.92
CA LEU A 178 24.95 -22.03 -0.27
C LEU A 178 24.26 -20.71 0.08
N ALA A 179 25.02 -19.73 0.58
CA ALA A 179 24.50 -18.42 0.91
C ALA A 179 24.03 -17.65 -0.34
N LYS A 180 24.81 -17.65 -1.41
CA LYS A 180 24.43 -17.00 -2.70
C LYS A 180 23.15 -17.58 -3.28
N ASP A 181 22.99 -18.91 -3.30
CA ASP A 181 21.77 -19.56 -3.78
C ASP A 181 20.57 -19.22 -2.89
N ALA A 182 20.71 -19.32 -1.56
CA ALA A 182 19.66 -19.05 -0.63
C ALA A 182 19.20 -17.58 -0.66
N ILE A 183 20.12 -16.64 -0.80
CA ILE A 183 19.82 -15.21 -0.96
C ILE A 183 19.07 -14.98 -2.29
N ASN A 184 19.53 -15.58 -3.37
CA ASN A 184 18.90 -15.45 -4.68
C ASN A 184 17.45 -15.98 -4.66
N ASP A 185 17.22 -17.14 -4.05
CA ASP A 185 15.89 -17.73 -3.92
C ASP A 185 14.98 -16.86 -3.03
N PHE A 186 15.52 -16.30 -1.95
CA PHE A 186 14.79 -15.39 -1.07
C PHE A 186 14.33 -14.13 -1.83
N VAL A 187 15.26 -13.45 -2.49
CA VAL A 187 14.97 -12.22 -3.21
C VAL A 187 14.00 -12.46 -4.36
N ALA A 188 14.16 -13.57 -5.09
CA ALA A 188 13.25 -13.97 -6.17
C ALA A 188 11.81 -14.27 -5.68
N SER A 189 11.65 -14.55 -4.40
CA SER A 189 10.34 -14.83 -3.79
C SER A 189 9.65 -13.59 -3.21
N MET A 190 10.31 -12.43 -3.25
CA MET A 190 9.75 -11.19 -2.72
C MET A 190 8.60 -10.69 -3.59
N PRO A 191 7.59 -10.06 -2.96
CA PRO A 191 6.51 -9.40 -3.69
C PRO A 191 7.03 -8.24 -4.56
N GLU A 192 6.25 -7.89 -5.57
CA GLU A 192 6.49 -6.67 -6.36
C GLU A 192 6.48 -5.43 -5.46
N GLY A 193 7.34 -4.45 -5.78
CA GLY A 193 7.48 -3.20 -5.02
C GLY A 193 8.49 -3.24 -3.89
N VAL A 194 9.08 -4.40 -3.55
CA VAL A 194 10.21 -4.48 -2.62
C VAL A 194 11.49 -4.07 -3.34
N HIS A 195 12.24 -3.14 -2.74
CA HIS A 195 13.58 -2.81 -3.19
C HIS A 195 14.59 -3.68 -2.46
N VAL A 196 15.55 -4.19 -3.19
CA VAL A 196 16.63 -5.05 -2.65
C VAL A 196 17.98 -4.48 -3.02
N GLY A 197 18.88 -4.41 -2.05
CA GLY A 197 20.28 -4.09 -2.24
C GLY A 197 21.16 -5.24 -1.76
N LEU A 198 22.33 -5.41 -2.39
CA LEU A 198 23.34 -6.39 -1.97
C LEU A 198 24.68 -5.70 -1.78
N ARG A 199 25.15 -5.66 -0.54
CA ARG A 199 26.50 -5.26 -0.16
C ARG A 199 27.28 -6.50 0.24
N VAL A 200 28.54 -6.57 -0.21
CA VAL A 200 29.50 -7.61 0.17
C VAL A 200 30.60 -6.99 1.00
N PHE A 201 31.16 -7.76 1.93
CA PHE A 201 32.28 -7.31 2.75
C PHE A 201 33.31 -8.42 2.93
N GLY A 202 34.59 -8.04 3.14
CA GLY A 202 35.69 -8.97 3.29
C GLY A 202 36.12 -9.69 2.01
N HIS A 203 35.77 -9.16 0.85
CA HIS A 203 35.96 -9.78 -0.48
C HIS A 203 37.28 -9.36 -1.19
N GLU A 204 38.07 -8.50 -0.58
CA GLU A 204 39.36 -8.08 -1.14
C GLU A 204 40.54 -8.49 -0.25
N GLY A 205 41.75 -8.54 -0.83
CA GLY A 205 42.93 -9.02 -0.16
C GLY A 205 42.87 -10.53 0.13
N SER A 206 43.46 -10.94 1.24
CA SER A 206 43.45 -12.33 1.70
C SER A 206 43.34 -12.39 3.24
N SER A 207 43.24 -13.62 3.80
CA SER A 207 43.30 -13.84 5.24
C SER A 207 44.68 -13.75 5.83
N GLU A 208 45.71 -13.39 5.05
CA GLU A 208 47.05 -13.19 5.52
C GLU A 208 47.20 -11.84 6.22
N LYS A 209 48.12 -11.77 7.19
CA LYS A 209 48.25 -10.59 8.05
C LYS A 209 48.62 -9.33 7.27
N GLU A 210 49.40 -9.50 6.18
CA GLU A 210 49.84 -8.44 5.29
C GLU A 210 48.71 -7.75 4.56
N ASP A 211 47.62 -8.48 4.28
CA ASP A 211 46.46 -7.99 3.56
C ASP A 211 45.31 -7.54 4.51
N LYS A 212 45.55 -7.59 5.82
CA LYS A 212 44.48 -7.28 6.79
C LYS A 212 43.86 -5.89 6.59
N GLU A 213 44.69 -4.88 6.31
CA GLU A 213 44.20 -3.50 6.11
C GLU A 213 43.34 -3.41 4.87
N ILE A 214 43.76 -4.00 3.76
CA ILE A 214 43.00 -4.03 2.49
C ILE A 214 41.65 -4.76 2.72
N SER A 215 41.72 -5.92 3.33
CA SER A 215 40.51 -6.73 3.57
C SER A 215 39.54 -6.06 4.54
N CYS A 216 40.07 -5.46 5.62
CA CYS A 216 39.25 -4.74 6.59
C CYS A 216 38.64 -3.44 6.05
N ASP A 217 39.17 -2.91 4.97
CA ASP A 217 38.61 -1.76 4.26
C ASP A 217 37.60 -2.18 3.16
N SER A 218 37.59 -3.48 2.82
CA SER A 218 36.79 -3.98 1.70
C SER A 218 35.31 -4.16 2.08
N THR A 219 34.47 -3.24 1.61
CA THR A 219 33.03 -3.39 1.54
C THR A 219 32.51 -2.71 0.27
N GLY A 220 31.57 -3.29 -0.41
CA GLY A 220 31.07 -2.78 -1.69
C GLY A 220 29.60 -3.10 -1.94
N LEU A 221 28.85 -2.10 -2.40
CA LEU A 221 27.50 -2.28 -2.88
C LEU A 221 27.59 -2.87 -4.30
N VAL A 222 27.32 -4.16 -4.46
CA VAL A 222 27.40 -4.89 -5.75
C VAL A 222 26.09 -4.91 -6.51
N TYR A 223 24.97 -4.71 -5.80
CA TYR A 223 23.66 -4.45 -6.38
C TYR A 223 22.99 -3.32 -5.61
N GLY A 224 22.63 -2.25 -6.31
CA GLY A 224 22.02 -1.07 -5.71
C GLY A 224 20.65 -1.36 -5.12
N LEU A 225 20.21 -0.54 -4.16
CA LEU A 225 18.88 -0.70 -3.57
C LEU A 225 17.84 -0.23 -4.59
N GLU A 226 17.26 -1.19 -5.30
CA GLU A 226 16.33 -0.97 -6.41
C GLU A 226 15.35 -2.14 -6.54
N THR A 227 14.34 -1.99 -7.41
CA THR A 227 13.44 -3.08 -7.76
C THR A 227 14.23 -4.28 -8.29
N TYR A 228 13.90 -5.47 -7.81
CA TYR A 228 14.62 -6.68 -8.14
C TYR A 228 14.62 -6.99 -9.65
N ASP A 229 15.81 -7.07 -10.24
CA ASP A 229 16.05 -7.66 -11.57
C ASP A 229 16.86 -8.94 -11.42
N SER A 230 16.26 -10.07 -11.79
CA SER A 230 16.87 -11.38 -11.58
C SER A 230 18.21 -11.57 -12.32
N ASN A 231 18.35 -10.99 -13.51
CA ASN A 231 19.59 -11.12 -14.28
C ASN A 231 20.70 -10.27 -13.67
N ALA A 232 20.41 -9.00 -13.37
CA ALA A 232 21.39 -8.10 -12.77
C ALA A 232 21.81 -8.58 -11.37
N PHE A 233 20.86 -9.06 -10.55
CA PHE A 233 21.16 -9.61 -9.24
C PHE A 233 22.05 -10.86 -9.31
N ASN A 234 21.73 -11.80 -10.20
CA ASN A 234 22.54 -12.99 -10.43
C ASN A 234 23.96 -12.66 -10.94
N GLU A 235 24.10 -11.63 -11.77
CA GLU A 235 25.44 -11.17 -12.20
C GLU A 235 26.20 -10.51 -11.05
N SER A 236 25.53 -9.78 -10.15
CA SER A 236 26.17 -9.19 -8.98
C SER A 236 26.76 -10.25 -8.03
N LEU A 237 26.05 -11.36 -7.83
CA LEU A 237 26.53 -12.49 -7.03
C LEU A 237 27.81 -13.16 -7.57
N LYS A 238 28.15 -12.96 -8.84
CA LYS A 238 29.36 -13.53 -9.47
C LYS A 238 30.59 -12.63 -9.36
N GLN A 239 30.44 -11.39 -8.87
CA GLN A 239 31.52 -10.38 -8.87
C GLN A 239 32.56 -10.59 -7.78
N PHE A 240 32.28 -11.43 -6.80
CA PHE A 240 33.14 -11.62 -5.64
C PHE A 240 33.26 -13.09 -5.22
N GLU A 241 34.39 -13.38 -4.55
CA GLU A 241 34.68 -14.69 -3.96
C GLU A 241 35.15 -14.51 -2.51
N PRO A 242 35.01 -15.54 -1.64
CA PRO A 242 35.44 -15.43 -0.26
C PRO A 242 36.96 -15.42 -0.12
N THR A 243 37.52 -14.38 0.49
CA THR A 243 38.98 -14.24 0.57
C THR A 243 39.55 -13.74 1.90
N GLY A 244 39.02 -12.64 2.45
CA GLY A 244 39.70 -11.82 3.45
C GLY A 244 39.23 -12.00 4.90
N TYR A 245 39.29 -10.93 5.64
CA TYR A 245 38.80 -10.78 7.02
C TYR A 245 37.35 -10.36 7.04
N THR A 246 36.75 -10.25 8.24
CA THR A 246 35.31 -9.94 8.45
C THR A 246 35.12 -8.53 9.00
N PRO A 247 35.03 -7.46 8.17
CA PRO A 247 34.73 -6.09 8.61
C PRO A 247 33.26 -5.83 8.81
N LEU A 248 32.64 -6.56 9.75
CA LEU A 248 31.21 -6.55 10.00
C LEU A 248 30.69 -5.16 10.43
N ALA A 249 31.42 -4.50 11.33
CA ALA A 249 31.06 -3.16 11.79
C ALA A 249 30.98 -2.17 10.63
N LYS A 250 32.00 -2.16 9.78
CA LYS A 250 32.07 -1.29 8.60
C LYS A 250 30.93 -1.58 7.62
N ALA A 251 30.61 -2.85 7.38
CA ALA A 251 29.52 -3.22 6.50
C ALA A 251 28.15 -2.66 6.99
N ILE A 252 27.90 -2.74 8.30
CA ILE A 252 26.68 -2.18 8.91
C ILE A 252 26.69 -0.64 8.84
N GLU A 253 27.82 0.02 9.11
CA GLU A 253 27.95 1.48 9.00
C GLU A 253 27.67 1.99 7.58
N GLU A 254 28.23 1.31 6.56
CA GLU A 254 28.06 1.67 5.16
C GLU A 254 26.62 1.40 4.64
N ALA A 255 25.90 0.45 5.24
CA ALA A 255 24.50 0.16 4.90
C ALA A 255 23.60 1.40 5.04
N LYS A 256 23.92 2.32 5.96
CA LYS A 256 23.19 3.58 6.09
C LYS A 256 23.21 4.38 4.78
N GLY A 257 24.35 4.40 4.08
CA GLY A 257 24.49 5.07 2.78
C GLY A 257 23.70 4.37 1.66
N ASP A 258 23.49 3.06 1.77
CA ASP A 258 22.77 2.29 0.76
C ASP A 258 21.28 2.65 0.72
N PHE A 259 20.70 3.06 1.84
CA PHE A 259 19.32 3.54 1.93
C PHE A 259 19.13 4.98 1.41
N ALA A 260 20.19 5.75 1.21
CA ALA A 260 20.08 7.17 0.86
C ALA A 260 19.37 7.46 -0.47
N ASN A 261 19.30 6.47 -1.36
CA ASN A 261 18.60 6.57 -2.65
C ASN A 261 17.31 5.72 -2.68
N ALA A 262 16.97 5.10 -1.57
CA ALA A 262 15.70 4.40 -1.44
C ALA A 262 14.59 5.42 -1.41
N GLY A 263 13.49 5.18 -2.11
CA GLY A 263 12.25 5.89 -1.87
C GLY A 263 11.78 5.69 -0.42
N ASP A 264 10.90 6.54 0.06
CA ASP A 264 10.29 6.36 1.36
C ASP A 264 9.65 4.96 1.39
N ALA A 265 10.10 4.12 2.31
CA ALA A 265 9.56 2.80 2.54
C ALA A 265 9.08 2.71 3.98
N GLN A 266 8.03 1.93 4.18
CA GLN A 266 7.47 1.74 5.52
C GLN A 266 8.36 0.90 6.43
N GLN A 267 9.28 0.10 5.81
CA GLN A 267 10.22 -0.72 6.55
C GLN A 267 11.59 -0.70 5.85
N ASN A 268 12.62 -0.42 6.62
CA ASN A 268 14.00 -0.59 6.23
C ASN A 268 14.59 -1.77 7.00
N ILE A 269 15.10 -2.77 6.30
CA ILE A 269 15.58 -4.02 6.88
C ILE A 269 16.97 -4.32 6.37
N VAL A 270 17.86 -4.64 7.28
CA VAL A 270 19.18 -5.19 6.97
C VAL A 270 19.20 -6.67 7.36
N TYR A 271 19.63 -7.53 6.43
CA TYR A 271 19.98 -8.92 6.70
C TYR A 271 21.48 -9.10 6.57
N VAL A 272 22.16 -9.41 7.66
CA VAL A 272 23.57 -9.82 7.65
C VAL A 272 23.65 -11.34 7.55
N VAL A 273 24.36 -11.85 6.56
CA VAL A 273 24.67 -13.28 6.41
C VAL A 273 26.17 -13.44 6.61
N SER A 274 26.58 -14.06 7.73
CA SER A 274 27.99 -14.23 8.10
C SER A 274 28.24 -15.55 8.82
N ASP A 275 29.42 -16.13 8.65
CA ASP A 275 29.87 -17.31 9.38
C ASP A 275 30.86 -16.98 10.51
N GLY A 276 31.06 -15.69 10.80
CA GLY A 276 31.97 -15.21 11.83
C GLY A 276 31.54 -13.91 12.49
N VAL A 277 32.38 -13.41 13.37
CA VAL A 277 32.23 -12.15 14.08
C VAL A 277 33.23 -11.12 13.56
N GLU A 278 33.14 -9.90 14.06
CA GLU A 278 34.05 -8.80 13.73
C GLU A 278 35.53 -9.22 13.90
N ALA A 279 36.33 -9.08 12.84
CA ALA A 279 37.74 -9.43 12.82
C ALA A 279 38.71 -8.25 12.56
N CYS A 280 38.17 -7.05 12.31
CA CYS A 280 38.89 -5.87 11.90
C CYS A 280 39.02 -4.82 13.04
N GLY A 281 38.41 -5.07 14.18
CA GLY A 281 38.52 -4.20 15.36
C GLY A 281 37.49 -3.06 15.39
N GLY A 282 36.44 -3.15 14.55
CA GLY A 282 35.28 -2.28 14.59
C GLY A 282 34.36 -2.60 15.79
N ASN A 283 33.26 -1.88 15.92
CA ASN A 283 32.24 -2.11 16.93
C ASN A 283 30.88 -2.33 16.26
N PRO A 284 30.52 -3.56 15.88
CA PRO A 284 29.29 -3.84 15.15
C PRO A 284 28.04 -3.59 16.00
N VAL A 285 28.12 -3.71 17.34
CA VAL A 285 27.01 -3.38 18.25
C VAL A 285 26.68 -1.89 18.18
N ALA A 286 27.73 -1.02 18.19
CA ALA A 286 27.52 0.41 18.03
C ALA A 286 26.98 0.77 16.64
N ALA A 287 27.53 0.15 15.59
CA ALA A 287 27.09 0.37 14.22
C ALA A 287 25.61 -0.01 14.02
N ALA A 288 25.16 -1.15 14.53
CA ALA A 288 23.77 -1.59 14.47
C ALA A 288 22.82 -0.67 15.24
N LYS A 289 23.26 -0.21 16.42
CA LYS A 289 22.53 0.76 17.20
C LYS A 289 22.37 2.09 16.48
N ASP A 290 23.47 2.62 15.96
CA ASP A 290 23.47 3.89 15.24
C ASP A 290 22.60 3.85 13.97
N LEU A 291 22.54 2.72 13.30
CA LEU A 291 21.67 2.52 12.14
C LEU A 291 20.20 2.49 12.55
N GLN A 292 19.86 1.75 13.61
CA GLN A 292 18.49 1.64 14.11
C GLN A 292 17.97 2.96 14.72
N GLU A 293 18.83 3.71 15.42
CA GLU A 293 18.48 5.02 16.01
C GLU A 293 18.57 6.20 15.02
N SER A 294 18.99 5.96 13.78
CA SER A 294 19.03 6.98 12.73
C SER A 294 17.66 7.26 12.14
N ASP A 295 17.59 8.25 11.27
CA ASP A 295 16.43 8.58 10.43
C ASP A 295 16.01 7.47 9.44
N ILE A 296 16.87 6.46 9.26
CA ILE A 296 16.58 5.25 8.46
C ILE A 296 15.75 4.23 9.28
N GLU A 297 15.97 4.15 10.60
CA GLU A 297 15.29 3.21 11.51
C GLU A 297 15.34 1.74 11.04
N ALA A 298 16.46 1.32 10.39
CA ALA A 298 16.57 -0.02 9.84
C ALA A 298 16.76 -1.08 10.94
N ALA A 299 15.95 -2.13 10.88
CA ALA A 299 16.13 -3.32 11.72
C ALA A 299 17.26 -4.20 11.21
N VAL A 300 18.23 -4.58 12.06
CA VAL A 300 19.39 -5.40 11.70
C VAL A 300 19.17 -6.85 12.12
N ASN A 301 18.78 -7.69 11.16
CA ASN A 301 18.66 -9.14 11.35
C ASN A 301 19.98 -9.84 11.01
N ILE A 302 20.37 -10.84 11.79
CA ILE A 302 21.61 -11.58 11.56
C ILE A 302 21.32 -13.06 11.38
N ILE A 303 21.86 -13.62 10.31
CA ILE A 303 21.84 -15.03 9.98
C ILE A 303 23.27 -15.56 10.13
N GLY A 304 23.51 -16.24 11.25
CA GLY A 304 24.79 -16.88 11.55
C GLY A 304 24.90 -18.23 10.85
N PHE A 305 25.81 -18.35 9.87
CA PHE A 305 25.99 -19.57 9.10
C PHE A 305 27.08 -20.46 9.70
N ASP A 306 26.68 -21.52 10.39
CA ASP A 306 27.57 -22.48 11.04
C ASP A 306 28.57 -21.82 12.02
N VAL A 307 28.04 -20.83 12.76
CA VAL A 307 28.82 -20.07 13.74
C VAL A 307 29.00 -20.82 15.06
N SER A 308 30.13 -20.61 15.72
CA SER A 308 30.39 -21.21 17.04
C SER A 308 29.45 -20.66 18.13
N SER A 309 29.26 -21.40 19.21
CA SER A 309 28.40 -20.95 20.32
C SER A 309 28.87 -19.66 20.99
N SER A 310 30.19 -19.34 20.94
CA SER A 310 30.74 -18.08 21.44
C SER A 310 30.32 -16.92 20.55
N ASP A 311 30.43 -17.12 19.25
CA ASP A 311 30.17 -16.09 18.23
C ASP A 311 28.67 -15.80 18.12
N GLN A 312 27.82 -16.82 18.32
CA GLN A 312 26.36 -16.64 18.39
C GLN A 312 25.93 -15.62 19.44
N LYS A 313 26.65 -15.52 20.55
CA LYS A 313 26.32 -14.55 21.61
C LYS A 313 26.57 -13.12 21.14
N GLU A 314 27.71 -12.88 20.47
CA GLU A 314 28.07 -11.58 19.95
C GLU A 314 27.12 -11.14 18.82
N LEU A 315 26.87 -12.05 17.88
CA LEU A 315 25.94 -11.78 16.76
C LEU A 315 24.52 -11.52 17.25
N ARG A 316 24.06 -12.22 18.29
CA ARG A 316 22.76 -11.97 18.92
C ARG A 316 22.68 -10.57 19.55
N GLU A 317 23.75 -10.15 20.26
CA GLU A 317 23.81 -8.82 20.85
C GLU A 317 23.71 -7.72 19.80
N ILE A 318 24.34 -7.90 18.63
CA ILE A 318 24.27 -6.96 17.51
C ILE A 318 22.83 -6.88 16.99
N ALA A 319 22.16 -8.01 16.78
CA ALA A 319 20.77 -8.06 16.31
C ALA A 319 19.79 -7.44 17.31
N ASP A 320 19.93 -7.79 18.59
CA ASP A 320 19.05 -7.29 19.68
C ASP A 320 19.13 -5.76 19.79
N VAL A 321 20.33 -5.19 19.70
CA VAL A 321 20.54 -3.71 19.75
C VAL A 321 20.09 -3.04 18.45
N GLY A 322 20.25 -3.73 17.31
CA GLY A 322 19.80 -3.27 16.00
C GLY A 322 18.29 -3.42 15.77
N GLY A 323 17.51 -3.80 16.79
CA GLY A 323 16.04 -3.94 16.67
C GLY A 323 15.57 -5.12 15.81
N GLY A 324 16.45 -6.04 15.49
CA GLY A 324 16.18 -7.23 14.67
C GLY A 324 16.23 -8.54 15.42
N SER A 325 16.48 -9.62 14.71
CA SER A 325 16.56 -10.99 15.23
C SER A 325 17.84 -11.69 14.84
N PHE A 326 18.27 -12.67 15.66
CA PHE A 326 19.40 -13.54 15.34
C PHE A 326 18.90 -14.98 15.14
N GLU A 327 19.25 -15.56 14.01
CA GLU A 327 18.96 -16.96 13.68
C GLU A 327 20.25 -17.67 13.24
N THR A 328 20.33 -18.99 13.47
CA THR A 328 21.45 -19.81 13.01
C THR A 328 21.00 -20.80 11.95
N VAL A 329 21.84 -21.00 10.96
CA VAL A 329 21.65 -21.99 9.89
C VAL A 329 22.92 -22.83 9.75
N HIS A 330 22.75 -24.13 9.48
CA HIS A 330 23.85 -25.09 9.34
C HIS A 330 23.82 -25.83 8.00
N SER A 331 22.76 -25.60 7.20
CA SER A 331 22.56 -26.27 5.92
C SER A 331 21.75 -25.42 4.97
N ALA A 332 21.73 -25.76 3.68
CA ALA A 332 20.85 -25.15 2.69
C ALA A 332 19.35 -25.25 3.09
N SER A 333 18.93 -26.38 3.67
CA SER A 333 17.56 -26.57 4.11
C SER A 333 17.18 -25.65 5.28
N ASP A 334 18.13 -25.31 6.15
CA ASP A 334 17.90 -24.34 7.23
C ASP A 334 17.73 -22.93 6.67
N PHE A 335 18.55 -22.54 5.68
CA PHE A 335 18.38 -21.27 4.96
C PHE A 335 16.99 -21.17 4.33
N ASN A 336 16.58 -22.16 3.55
CA ASN A 336 15.29 -22.15 2.88
C ASN A 336 14.12 -22.04 3.87
N ARG A 337 14.20 -22.76 4.99
CA ARG A 337 13.20 -22.68 6.05
C ARG A 337 13.16 -21.32 6.72
N LEU A 338 14.33 -20.71 6.95
CA LEU A 338 14.43 -19.37 7.53
C LEU A 338 13.84 -18.31 6.60
N TRP A 339 14.24 -18.34 5.34
CA TRP A 339 13.72 -17.38 4.36
C TRP A 339 12.23 -17.53 4.13
N GLU A 340 11.70 -18.74 4.12
CA GLU A 340 10.25 -18.95 4.04
C GLU A 340 9.52 -18.38 5.27
N LYS A 341 10.09 -18.55 6.48
CA LYS A 341 9.57 -17.94 7.72
C LYS A 341 9.57 -16.40 7.60
N GLU A 342 10.67 -15.81 7.13
CA GLU A 342 10.79 -14.37 6.97
C GLU A 342 9.82 -13.83 5.90
N ARG A 343 9.69 -14.52 4.78
CA ARG A 343 8.71 -14.18 3.74
C ARG A 343 7.28 -14.15 4.29
N VAL A 344 6.91 -15.18 5.07
CA VAL A 344 5.58 -15.24 5.71
C VAL A 344 5.41 -14.13 6.74
N ARG A 345 6.45 -13.81 7.52
CA ARG A 345 6.43 -12.71 8.49
C ARG A 345 6.16 -11.37 7.80
N LEU A 346 6.95 -11.04 6.79
CA LEU A 346 6.80 -9.83 6.00
C LEU A 346 5.40 -9.74 5.36
N TYR A 347 4.93 -10.84 4.77
CA TYR A 347 3.59 -10.89 4.18
C TYR A 347 2.48 -10.63 5.22
N ASN A 348 2.60 -11.20 6.42
CA ASN A 348 1.62 -11.00 7.48
C ASN A 348 1.65 -9.56 8.03
N GLU A 349 2.82 -8.97 8.18
CA GLU A 349 2.98 -7.57 8.59
C GLU A 349 2.34 -6.63 7.59
N TRP A 350 2.57 -6.85 6.30
CA TRP A 350 1.92 -6.08 5.23
C TRP A 350 0.41 -6.27 5.18
N SER A 351 -0.06 -7.51 5.33
CA SER A 351 -1.50 -7.77 5.36
C SER A 351 -2.17 -7.09 6.55
N SER A 352 -1.53 -7.08 7.71
CA SER A 352 -2.01 -6.42 8.90
C SER A 352 -2.02 -4.90 8.74
N TRP A 353 -0.97 -4.35 8.16
CA TRP A 353 -0.88 -2.92 7.85
C TRP A 353 -1.97 -2.50 6.85
N THR A 354 -2.13 -3.22 5.75
CA THR A 354 -3.17 -2.96 4.74
C THR A 354 -4.57 -3.01 5.36
N ALA A 355 -4.85 -4.02 6.21
CA ALA A 355 -6.14 -4.15 6.87
C ALA A 355 -6.39 -3.00 7.87
N SER A 356 -5.36 -2.57 8.61
CA SER A 356 -5.47 -1.46 9.56
C SER A 356 -5.76 -0.15 8.84
N ASN A 357 -5.03 0.14 7.77
CA ASN A 357 -5.20 1.34 6.98
C ASN A 357 -6.56 1.37 6.28
N TYR A 358 -7.00 0.25 5.70
CA TYR A 358 -8.34 0.14 5.10
C TYR A 358 -9.44 0.45 6.13
N ASN A 359 -9.32 -0.08 7.35
CA ASN A 359 -10.28 0.15 8.41
C ASN A 359 -10.28 1.61 8.87
N GLU A 360 -9.12 2.25 8.95
CA GLU A 360 -8.98 3.66 9.31
C GLU A 360 -9.65 4.56 8.25
N VAL A 361 -9.28 4.40 6.98
CA VAL A 361 -9.90 5.13 5.85
C VAL A 361 -11.41 4.91 5.80
N SER A 362 -11.87 3.66 5.95
CA SER A 362 -13.31 3.34 5.96
C SER A 362 -14.05 3.99 7.14
N SER A 363 -13.41 4.04 8.31
CA SER A 363 -13.97 4.69 9.49
C SER A 363 -14.09 6.19 9.30
N GLU A 364 -13.04 6.82 8.76
CA GLU A 364 -13.03 8.25 8.51
C GLU A 364 -14.02 8.64 7.40
N GLN A 365 -14.07 7.88 6.32
CA GLN A 365 -15.08 8.04 5.28
C GLN A 365 -16.51 7.99 5.87
N SER A 366 -16.77 7.01 6.76
CA SER A 366 -18.06 6.90 7.42
C SER A 366 -18.36 8.09 8.32
N SER A 367 -17.34 8.62 9.02
CA SER A 367 -17.45 9.82 9.86
C SER A 367 -17.81 11.04 9.03
N LYS A 368 -17.09 11.26 7.91
CA LYS A 368 -17.33 12.37 6.98
C LYS A 368 -18.72 12.30 6.34
N LEU A 369 -19.17 11.10 5.96
CA LEU A 369 -20.53 10.92 5.44
C LEU A 369 -21.60 11.26 6.51
N ASN A 370 -21.38 10.86 7.75
CA ASN A 370 -22.31 11.21 8.85
C ASN A 370 -22.34 12.71 9.12
N GLU A 371 -21.20 13.39 8.97
CA GLU A 371 -21.13 14.85 9.09
C GLU A 371 -21.92 15.57 7.99
N LEU A 372 -21.88 15.04 6.75
CA LEU A 372 -22.68 15.56 5.63
C LEU A 372 -24.19 15.39 5.81
N TYR A 373 -24.62 14.33 6.54
CA TYR A 373 -26.05 14.04 6.72
C TYR A 373 -26.62 14.55 8.06
N SER A 374 -25.80 15.18 8.90
CA SER A 374 -26.22 15.75 10.19
C SER A 374 -26.66 17.19 10.08
#